data_14dae071d65b6e82d2835d3ae291db2b
#
_entry.id   14dae071d65b6e82d2835d3ae291db2b
#
_cell.length_a   1.000
_cell.length_b   1.000
_cell.length_c   1.000
_cell.angle_alpha   90.00
_cell.angle_beta   90.00
_cell.angle_gamma   90.00
#
_symmetry.space_group_name_H-M   'P 1'
#
loop_
_entity.id
_entity.type
_entity.pdbx_description
1 polymer ?
#
loop_
_entity_poly.entity_id
_entity_poly.type
_entity_poly.pdbx_seq_one_letter_code
_entity_poly.pdbx_strand_id
1 'polypeptide(L)'
;MPRTRPSSLATPASRLALGGLAVAVGLSGCATSAGGGGDDGGDGTRVVLADAQPLGGYNPVNGYGELGVSPLYDGLLRPASSGDDRLPELEPALAAEAPAVSDDSTVWDVTLREGVTFSDGTTLDAADVVATYEAVLDPESASEVAGAYRMIGSVAATDDRHVRFTLTHPYSAFASRLTLGIAPSERLDGGPARDSTLNTEPVGTGPYLLTRLDADQAVFAANPGYWGGAPQVTELVTLYLPDDNARAQRVRAGDVDGTVLPPVLAASFEDEDGLRVQPVRTADWRGVSLPVENAFASDPAARRAMNLAVDRATIVDGVLAGHGSPAATPVSAVYGDAFAADATFPFDGARAERLLDDAGWRPAADGVRARAGERAEFDLYYLASDSLRRDMAAAFAADMATIGVDVTLRGGDWPELDRHLADAAILLGGGERPYDLDTQLFDVLHTRADDTSPYDNPGDVEIPGVDAQLDRARASLDPGERTAAYRAVQEAYVQHPTHVFLAFVEHTYVTRDDDAGTGWDRGPLVLEPHAHGVSWGPWWHVAGWRR
;
A
#
# COMPACT_ATOMS: atom_id res chain seq x y z
N MET A 1 15.36 -1.53 -58.91
CA MET A 1 16.74 -1.60 -59.44
C MET A 1 17.70 -1.12 -58.39
N PRO A 2 18.90 -1.68 -58.19
CA PRO A 2 19.12 -3.11 -58.04
C PRO A 2 19.64 -3.52 -56.66
N ARG A 3 19.50 -4.77 -56.42
CA ARG A 3 20.09 -5.62 -55.38
C ARG A 3 21.62 -5.63 -55.42
N THR A 4 22.28 -5.75 -54.25
CA THR A 4 23.49 -6.60 -54.13
C THR A 4 23.62 -7.15 -52.71
N ARG A 5 23.59 -8.45 -52.59
CA ARG A 5 24.22 -9.33 -51.59
C ARG A 5 25.46 -9.93 -52.30
N PRO A 6 26.29 -10.75 -51.67
CA PRO A 6 26.87 -10.89 -50.34
C PRO A 6 28.40 -11.04 -50.38
N SER A 7 29.07 -11.19 -49.26
CA SER A 7 30.28 -12.01 -49.18
C SER A 7 30.55 -12.55 -47.79
N SER A 8 30.51 -13.84 -47.72
CA SER A 8 31.03 -14.73 -46.69
C SER A 8 32.56 -14.71 -46.70
N LEU A 9 33.20 -14.72 -45.51
CA LEU A 9 34.54 -15.25 -45.35
C LEU A 9 34.65 -16.06 -44.06
N ALA A 10 35.26 -17.19 -44.22
CA ALA A 10 35.37 -18.32 -43.35
C ALA A 10 36.42 -18.17 -42.24
N THR A 11 36.22 -18.96 -41.21
CA THR A 11 37.17 -19.35 -40.13
C THR A 11 38.48 -19.92 -40.66
N PRO A 12 39.56 -19.89 -39.81
CA PRO A 12 40.15 -21.19 -39.53
C PRO A 12 40.34 -21.49 -38.02
N ALA A 13 40.09 -22.73 -37.73
CA ALA A 13 40.42 -23.41 -36.49
C ALA A 13 41.95 -23.63 -36.40
N SER A 14 42.50 -23.40 -35.20
CA SER A 14 43.82 -23.90 -34.82
C SER A 14 43.72 -24.65 -33.50
N ARG A 15 43.89 -25.95 -33.62
CA ARG A 15 44.20 -26.87 -32.49
C ARG A 15 45.65 -26.67 -32.11
N LEU A 16 45.94 -26.55 -30.82
CA LEU A 16 47.25 -26.90 -30.29
C LEU A 16 47.13 -27.50 -28.88
N ALA A 17 47.98 -28.45 -28.69
CA ALA A 17 47.97 -29.59 -27.82
C ALA A 17 48.30 -29.34 -26.35
N LEU A 18 48.00 -30.38 -25.57
CA LEU A 18 48.36 -30.70 -24.18
C LEU A 18 49.81 -30.35 -23.80
N GLY A 19 49.95 -29.82 -22.60
CA GLY A 19 51.16 -29.83 -21.81
C GLY A 19 50.79 -29.91 -20.34
N GLY A 20 50.78 -31.13 -19.79
CA GLY A 20 50.60 -31.36 -18.35
C GLY A 20 51.83 -30.97 -17.57
N LEU A 21 51.62 -30.27 -16.45
CA LEU A 21 52.61 -30.15 -15.39
C LEU A 21 51.91 -30.40 -14.05
N ALA A 22 52.09 -31.59 -13.52
CA ALA A 22 51.75 -31.96 -12.15
C ALA A 22 52.78 -31.36 -11.21
N VAL A 23 52.33 -30.44 -10.35
CA VAL A 23 53.11 -30.03 -9.17
C VAL A 23 52.36 -30.57 -7.96
N ALA A 24 52.94 -31.59 -7.38
CA ALA A 24 52.63 -32.09 -6.05
C ALA A 24 53.17 -31.09 -5.01
N VAL A 25 52.32 -30.43 -4.24
CA VAL A 25 52.72 -29.71 -3.03
C VAL A 25 52.15 -30.45 -1.82
N GLY A 26 53.08 -30.82 -0.96
CA GLY A 26 52.86 -31.65 0.21
C GLY A 26 51.96 -31.01 1.26
N LEU A 27 51.12 -31.85 1.83
CA LEU A 27 50.45 -31.63 3.09
C LEU A 27 51.47 -31.57 4.23
N SER A 28 51.69 -30.37 4.78
CA SER A 28 52.23 -30.19 6.11
C SER A 28 51.13 -29.70 7.03
N GLY A 29 50.64 -30.58 7.82
CA GLY A 29 49.71 -30.26 8.90
C GLY A 29 50.43 -29.40 9.97
N CYS A 30 49.85 -28.28 10.27
CA CYS A 30 49.97 -27.63 11.57
C CYS A 30 48.58 -27.46 12.14
N ALA A 31 48.24 -28.37 13.00
CA ALA A 31 47.12 -28.18 13.93
C ALA A 31 47.55 -27.08 14.91
N THR A 32 47.12 -25.89 14.70
CA THR A 32 47.00 -24.90 15.76
C THR A 32 45.54 -24.82 16.15
N SER A 33 45.23 -25.44 17.26
CA SER A 33 44.05 -25.17 18.04
C SER A 33 44.09 -23.72 18.50
N ALA A 34 43.50 -22.82 17.72
CA ALA A 34 43.04 -21.53 18.21
C ALA A 34 41.57 -21.70 18.55
N GLY A 35 41.33 -22.04 19.81
CA GLY A 35 40.07 -21.75 20.46
C GLY A 35 39.95 -20.22 20.50
N GLY A 36 39.03 -19.73 19.72
CA GLY A 36 38.56 -18.38 19.67
C GLY A 36 37.12 -18.51 19.15
N GLY A 37 36.26 -19.08 19.95
CA GLY A 37 34.87 -18.81 19.88
C GLY A 37 34.72 -17.34 20.17
N GLY A 38 34.78 -16.51 19.14
CA GLY A 38 34.06 -15.25 19.17
C GLY A 38 32.60 -15.63 19.24
N ASP A 39 32.13 -15.64 20.45
CA ASP A 39 30.72 -15.44 20.74
C ASP A 39 30.42 -14.01 20.23
N ASP A 40 30.18 -13.87 18.93
CA ASP A 40 29.32 -12.81 18.44
C ASP A 40 27.92 -13.15 18.98
N GLY A 41 27.79 -13.05 20.28
CA GLY A 41 26.59 -12.76 20.97
C GLY A 41 26.11 -11.45 20.37
N GLY A 42 25.43 -11.52 19.23
CA GLY A 42 24.67 -10.41 18.70
C GLY A 42 23.79 -9.97 19.86
N ASP A 43 24.19 -8.85 20.44
CA ASP A 43 23.47 -8.21 21.52
C ASP A 43 22.10 -7.85 20.94
N GLY A 44 21.16 -8.75 20.84
CA GLY A 44 19.77 -8.71 20.35
C GLY A 44 19.12 -7.34 20.09
N THR A 45 19.93 -6.39 19.69
CA THR A 45 19.61 -4.99 19.37
C THR A 45 19.60 -4.73 17.86
N ARG A 46 19.91 -5.73 17.04
CA ARG A 46 19.84 -5.67 15.57
C ARG A 46 18.63 -6.42 15.08
N VAL A 47 17.89 -5.82 14.13
CA VAL A 47 16.75 -6.45 13.43
C VAL A 47 17.01 -6.42 11.93
N VAL A 48 16.90 -7.57 11.28
CA VAL A 48 17.11 -7.74 9.83
C VAL A 48 15.81 -8.20 9.18
N LEU A 49 15.29 -7.40 8.26
CA LEU A 49 14.02 -7.65 7.58
C LEU A 49 14.24 -7.78 6.08
N ALA A 50 13.42 -8.57 5.41
CA ALA A 50 13.40 -8.66 3.95
C ALA A 50 12.09 -8.07 3.39
N ASP A 51 12.22 -7.23 2.36
CA ASP A 51 11.09 -6.54 1.73
C ASP A 51 11.10 -6.72 0.21
N ALA A 52 9.93 -6.67 -0.39
CA ALA A 52 9.74 -6.61 -1.83
C ALA A 52 9.89 -5.18 -2.39
N GLN A 53 9.80 -4.17 -1.54
CA GLN A 53 9.85 -2.78 -1.94
C GLN A 53 11.29 -2.34 -2.25
N PRO A 54 11.51 -1.60 -3.36
CA PRO A 54 12.81 -1.04 -3.68
C PRO A 54 13.32 -0.12 -2.57
N LEU A 55 14.62 -0.11 -2.36
CA LEU A 55 15.29 0.76 -1.39
C LEU A 55 15.58 2.14 -2.01
N GLY A 56 15.63 3.17 -1.17
CA GLY A 56 15.76 4.56 -1.63
C GLY A 56 14.40 5.23 -1.76
N GLY A 57 14.39 6.41 -2.43
CA GLY A 57 13.15 7.17 -2.54
C GLY A 57 12.69 7.75 -1.20
N TYR A 58 13.62 8.02 -0.28
CA TYR A 58 13.32 8.45 1.09
C TYR A 58 12.92 9.94 1.21
N ASN A 59 12.46 10.55 0.12
CA ASN A 59 12.03 11.95 0.11
C ASN A 59 10.55 12.09 0.51
N PRO A 60 10.21 12.78 1.60
CA PRO A 60 8.83 12.95 2.02
C PRO A 60 8.02 13.81 1.03
N VAL A 61 8.65 14.72 0.28
CA VAL A 61 7.97 15.49 -0.79
C VAL A 61 7.42 14.55 -1.88
N ASN A 62 8.03 13.38 -2.07
CA ASN A 62 7.53 12.35 -3.00
C ASN A 62 6.71 11.25 -2.31
N GLY A 63 6.27 11.49 -1.06
CA GLY A 63 5.35 10.62 -0.33
C GLY A 63 6.00 9.62 0.61
N TYR A 64 7.33 9.59 0.77
CA TYR A 64 7.93 8.67 1.72
C TYR A 64 7.46 8.96 3.15
N GLY A 65 6.89 7.95 3.81
CA GLY A 65 6.39 8.07 5.18
C GLY A 65 5.11 8.89 5.32
N GLU A 66 4.39 9.20 4.23
CA GLU A 66 3.19 10.02 4.22
C GLU A 66 2.04 9.49 5.10
N LEU A 67 2.07 8.20 5.43
CA LEU A 67 1.08 7.56 6.30
C LEU A 67 1.45 7.62 7.79
N GLY A 68 2.48 8.39 8.15
CA GLY A 68 2.90 8.61 9.53
C GLY A 68 3.68 7.46 10.17
N VAL A 69 4.11 6.48 9.35
CA VAL A 69 4.97 5.36 9.77
C VAL A 69 6.25 5.41 8.94
N SER A 70 7.35 5.80 9.57
CA SER A 70 8.65 5.90 8.93
C SER A 70 9.77 5.80 9.96
N PRO A 71 10.88 5.10 9.67
CA PRO A 71 12.05 5.14 10.52
C PRO A 71 12.80 6.48 10.45
N LEU A 72 12.60 7.29 9.41
CA LEU A 72 13.43 8.46 9.11
C LEU A 72 12.76 9.80 9.41
N TYR A 73 11.42 9.87 9.31
CA TYR A 73 10.67 11.12 9.44
C TYR A 73 9.48 10.96 10.37
N ASP A 74 9.13 12.02 11.06
CA ASP A 74 7.83 12.17 11.70
C ASP A 74 6.98 13.19 10.93
N GLY A 75 5.65 12.99 10.95
CA GLY A 75 4.66 13.99 10.55
C GLY A 75 4.26 14.89 11.72
N LEU A 76 3.34 15.82 11.47
CA LEU A 76 2.72 16.60 12.55
C LEU A 76 1.87 15.70 13.46
N LEU A 77 1.17 14.75 12.85
CA LEU A 77 0.44 13.67 13.51
C LEU A 77 1.01 12.32 13.11
N ARG A 78 0.70 11.28 13.87
CA ARG A 78 1.03 9.89 13.57
C ARG A 78 -0.09 8.95 14.04
N PRO A 79 -0.21 7.72 13.51
CA PRO A 79 -1.15 6.75 14.03
C PRO A 79 -0.78 6.34 15.46
N ALA A 80 -1.79 6.29 16.34
CA ALA A 80 -1.69 5.73 17.67
C ALA A 80 -1.95 4.22 17.63
N SER A 81 -1.27 3.48 18.48
CA SER A 81 -1.50 2.05 18.65
C SER A 81 -2.85 1.77 19.28
N SER A 82 -3.76 1.15 18.54
CA SER A 82 -5.12 0.83 19.02
C SER A 82 -5.52 -0.64 18.82
N GLY A 83 -4.63 -1.47 18.24
CA GLY A 83 -4.93 -2.76 17.66
C GLY A 83 -5.29 -2.64 16.18
N ASP A 84 -5.34 -3.76 15.49
CA ASP A 84 -5.68 -3.83 14.07
C ASP A 84 -7.18 -4.06 13.80
N ASP A 85 -7.98 -4.16 14.86
CA ASP A 85 -9.43 -4.42 14.78
C ASP A 85 -10.29 -3.16 14.70
N ARG A 86 -9.66 -1.98 14.73
CA ARG A 86 -10.31 -0.67 14.64
C ARG A 86 -9.41 0.34 13.97
N LEU A 87 -10.00 1.48 13.56
CA LEU A 87 -9.23 2.61 13.05
C LEU A 87 -8.23 3.11 14.09
N PRO A 88 -6.97 3.37 13.71
CA PRO A 88 -6.04 4.08 14.57
C PRO A 88 -6.51 5.54 14.75
N GLU A 89 -6.46 6.01 15.98
CA GLU A 89 -6.54 7.45 16.23
C GLU A 89 -5.25 8.11 15.77
N LEU A 90 -5.34 9.36 15.31
CA LEU A 90 -4.16 10.17 15.02
C LEU A 90 -3.79 10.96 16.27
N GLU A 91 -2.56 10.76 16.75
CA GLU A 91 -2.01 11.47 17.91
C GLU A 91 -0.95 12.49 17.50
N PRO A 92 -0.72 13.55 18.32
CA PRO A 92 0.36 14.50 18.10
C PRO A 92 1.75 13.84 18.07
N ALA A 93 2.52 14.13 16.99
CA ALA A 93 3.93 13.75 16.84
C ALA A 93 4.83 14.99 16.87
N LEU A 94 5.09 15.66 15.75
CA LEU A 94 5.77 16.96 15.74
C LEU A 94 4.84 18.10 16.23
N ALA A 95 3.54 17.93 16.14
CA ALA A 95 2.61 18.79 16.85
C ALA A 95 2.71 18.59 18.37
N ALA A 96 2.61 19.66 19.14
CA ALA A 96 2.61 19.62 20.60
C ALA A 96 1.27 19.11 21.17
N GLU A 97 0.19 19.36 20.44
CA GLU A 97 -1.20 19.03 20.79
C GLU A 97 -2.02 18.78 19.52
N ALA A 98 -3.26 18.34 19.67
CA ALA A 98 -4.17 18.19 18.55
C ALA A 98 -4.41 19.55 17.85
N PRO A 99 -4.47 19.58 16.50
CA PRO A 99 -4.75 20.82 15.77
C PRO A 99 -6.05 21.50 16.20
N ALA A 100 -6.05 22.82 16.28
CA ALA A 100 -7.27 23.60 16.45
C ALA A 100 -7.94 23.77 15.08
N VAL A 101 -9.25 23.46 15.00
CA VAL A 101 -10.00 23.43 13.74
C VAL A 101 -11.13 24.44 13.80
N SER A 102 -11.33 25.22 12.72
CA SER A 102 -12.49 26.11 12.58
C SER A 102 -13.80 25.33 12.43
N ASP A 103 -14.92 25.97 12.80
CA ASP A 103 -16.26 25.34 12.76
C ASP A 103 -16.65 24.82 11.37
N ASP A 104 -16.11 25.42 10.32
CA ASP A 104 -16.33 25.04 8.90
C ASP A 104 -15.24 24.11 8.35
N SER A 105 -14.32 23.61 9.22
CA SER A 105 -13.19 22.75 8.87
C SER A 105 -12.27 23.27 7.74
N THR A 106 -12.28 24.58 7.47
CA THR A 106 -11.42 25.18 6.43
C THR A 106 -10.10 25.73 6.95
N VAL A 107 -9.97 25.93 8.29
CA VAL A 107 -8.73 26.42 8.91
C VAL A 107 -8.27 25.45 9.98
N TRP A 108 -7.00 25.06 9.90
CA TRP A 108 -6.35 24.16 10.84
C TRP A 108 -5.08 24.81 11.37
N ASP A 109 -5.04 25.06 12.67
CA ASP A 109 -3.90 25.65 13.37
C ASP A 109 -3.14 24.56 14.14
N VAL A 110 -1.83 24.45 13.88
CA VAL A 110 -0.93 23.48 14.48
C VAL A 110 0.15 24.20 15.29
N THR A 111 0.32 23.79 16.54
CA THR A 111 1.42 24.22 17.41
C THR A 111 2.52 23.18 17.40
N LEU A 112 3.77 23.55 17.07
CA LEU A 112 4.90 22.62 17.02
C LEU A 112 5.48 22.34 18.42
N ARG A 113 5.99 21.13 18.59
CA ARG A 113 6.76 20.69 19.76
C ARG A 113 8.08 21.47 19.85
N GLU A 114 8.51 21.78 21.07
CA GLU A 114 9.81 22.42 21.31
C GLU A 114 10.96 21.43 21.32
N GLY A 115 12.13 21.87 20.87
CA GLY A 115 13.39 21.16 21.03
C GLY A 115 13.58 19.94 20.13
N VAL A 116 12.77 19.81 19.08
CA VAL A 116 12.96 18.79 18.04
C VAL A 116 14.10 19.22 17.11
N THR A 117 15.00 18.30 16.79
CA THR A 117 16.08 18.51 15.82
C THR A 117 16.02 17.50 14.71
N PHE A 118 16.42 17.91 13.54
CA PHE A 118 16.70 17.00 12.42
C PHE A 118 18.00 16.22 12.64
N SER A 119 18.21 15.19 11.85
CA SER A 119 19.38 14.32 11.92
C SER A 119 20.71 15.02 11.61
N ASP A 120 20.69 16.17 10.96
CA ASP A 120 21.86 17.01 10.71
C ASP A 120 22.12 18.05 11.83
N GLY A 121 21.26 18.09 12.84
CA GLY A 121 21.36 18.96 14.02
C GLY A 121 20.67 20.31 13.88
N THR A 122 20.03 20.62 12.75
CA THR A 122 19.20 21.82 12.60
C THR A 122 17.92 21.68 13.43
N THR A 123 17.37 22.79 13.91
CA THR A 123 16.14 22.78 14.74
C THR A 123 14.91 22.86 13.85
N LEU A 124 13.92 22.01 14.13
CA LEU A 124 12.62 22.08 13.48
C LEU A 124 11.90 23.38 13.88
N ASP A 125 11.40 24.10 12.88
CA ASP A 125 10.51 25.24 13.05
C ASP A 125 9.34 25.24 12.06
N ALA A 126 8.49 26.28 12.13
CA ALA A 126 7.31 26.39 11.29
C ALA A 126 7.65 26.62 9.81
N ALA A 127 8.82 27.15 9.48
CA ALA A 127 9.24 27.33 8.10
C ALA A 127 9.50 25.99 7.39
N ASP A 128 9.99 24.98 8.10
CA ASP A 128 10.20 23.63 7.56
C ASP A 128 8.89 22.98 7.16
N VAL A 129 7.86 23.12 8.01
CA VAL A 129 6.52 22.61 7.71
C VAL A 129 5.95 23.31 6.48
N VAL A 130 6.01 24.65 6.43
CA VAL A 130 5.54 25.42 5.28
C VAL A 130 6.27 24.98 4.01
N ALA A 131 7.60 24.94 4.04
CA ALA A 131 8.41 24.57 2.89
C ALA A 131 8.12 23.15 2.39
N THR A 132 7.89 22.18 3.30
CA THR A 132 7.56 20.79 2.94
C THR A 132 6.24 20.71 2.19
N TYR A 133 5.16 21.31 2.71
CA TYR A 133 3.86 21.29 2.05
C TYR A 133 3.83 22.13 0.76
N GLU A 134 4.52 23.27 0.73
CA GLU A 134 4.68 24.06 -0.51
C GLU A 134 5.43 23.27 -1.58
N ALA A 135 6.50 22.54 -1.21
CA ALA A 135 7.24 21.69 -2.14
C ALA A 135 6.39 20.55 -2.70
N VAL A 136 5.50 19.94 -1.89
CA VAL A 136 4.54 18.93 -2.39
C VAL A 136 3.58 19.52 -3.41
N LEU A 137 3.12 20.75 -3.18
CA LEU A 137 2.12 21.42 -4.03
C LEU A 137 2.73 22.13 -5.25
N ASP A 138 4.06 22.33 -5.28
CA ASP A 138 4.74 22.97 -6.40
C ASP A 138 4.70 22.06 -7.64
N PRO A 139 4.12 22.51 -8.76
CA PRO A 139 4.13 21.74 -10.01
C PRO A 139 5.53 21.37 -10.52
N GLU A 140 6.57 22.18 -10.20
CA GLU A 140 7.94 21.91 -10.62
C GLU A 140 8.55 20.71 -9.85
N SER A 141 8.05 20.43 -8.65
CA SER A 141 8.47 19.25 -7.89
C SER A 141 7.99 17.93 -8.53
N ALA A 142 6.93 17.98 -9.31
CA ALA A 142 6.28 16.80 -9.88
C ALA A 142 6.07 15.69 -8.83
N SER A 143 5.67 16.08 -7.62
CA SER A 143 5.40 15.18 -6.50
C SER A 143 4.30 14.17 -6.86
N GLU A 144 4.55 12.89 -6.63
CA GLU A 144 3.59 11.81 -6.90
C GLU A 144 2.36 11.89 -5.98
N VAL A 145 2.50 12.54 -4.82
CA VAL A 145 1.42 12.69 -3.83
C VAL A 145 0.73 14.05 -3.87
N ALA A 146 1.11 14.95 -4.78
CA ALA A 146 0.54 16.31 -4.87
C ALA A 146 -1.00 16.31 -4.95
N GLY A 147 -1.59 15.34 -5.66
CA GLY A 147 -3.04 15.17 -5.77
C GLY A 147 -3.73 15.15 -4.42
N ALA A 148 -3.17 14.37 -3.49
CA ALA A 148 -3.72 14.17 -2.15
C ALA A 148 -3.68 15.41 -1.23
N TYR A 149 -3.05 16.52 -1.65
CA TYR A 149 -2.88 17.75 -0.88
C TYR A 149 -3.50 18.99 -1.55
N ARG A 150 -4.16 18.84 -2.71
CA ARG A 150 -4.72 19.96 -3.48
C ARG A 150 -5.81 20.76 -2.76
N MET A 151 -6.43 20.21 -1.71
CA MET A 151 -7.36 20.95 -0.88
C MET A 151 -6.68 22.06 -0.07
N ILE A 152 -5.36 22.08 0.07
CA ILE A 152 -4.61 23.13 0.75
C ILE A 152 -4.57 24.36 -0.16
N GLY A 153 -5.27 25.42 0.23
CA GLY A 153 -5.23 26.72 -0.45
C GLY A 153 -4.00 27.54 -0.06
N SER A 154 -3.57 27.42 1.21
CA SER A 154 -2.32 28.01 1.69
C SER A 154 -1.84 27.34 2.96
N VAL A 155 -0.53 27.32 3.16
CA VAL A 155 0.13 26.98 4.43
C VAL A 155 1.02 28.16 4.84
N ALA A 156 0.98 28.60 6.09
CA ALA A 156 1.72 29.77 6.54
C ALA A 156 2.20 29.64 7.98
N ALA A 157 3.45 30.00 8.23
CA ALA A 157 3.96 30.20 9.58
C ALA A 157 3.40 31.53 10.14
N THR A 158 2.79 31.49 11.33
CA THR A 158 2.36 32.68 12.04
C THR A 158 3.42 33.18 13.01
N ASP A 159 4.29 32.29 13.44
CA ASP A 159 5.57 32.51 14.13
C ASP A 159 6.42 31.21 14.02
N ASP A 160 7.53 31.12 14.74
CA ASP A 160 8.48 29.99 14.65
C ASP A 160 7.88 28.63 15.02
N ARG A 161 6.70 28.60 15.66
CA ARG A 161 6.07 27.37 16.18
C ARG A 161 4.62 27.15 15.77
N HIS A 162 4.01 28.11 15.14
CA HIS A 162 2.60 28.01 14.76
C HIS A 162 2.45 28.03 13.25
N VAL A 163 1.79 26.99 12.74
CA VAL A 163 1.49 26.82 11.31
C VAL A 163 -0.02 26.81 11.11
N ARG A 164 -0.48 27.61 10.16
CA ARG A 164 -1.88 27.66 9.74
C ARG A 164 -2.01 27.08 8.34
N PHE A 165 -2.88 26.07 8.22
CA PHE A 165 -3.38 25.56 6.95
C PHE A 165 -4.75 26.19 6.67
N THR A 166 -4.93 26.74 5.48
CA THR A 166 -6.23 27.21 4.99
C THR A 166 -6.61 26.38 3.78
N LEU A 167 -7.76 25.72 3.87
CA LEU A 167 -8.24 24.81 2.83
C LEU A 167 -9.14 25.56 1.85
N THR A 168 -9.20 25.09 0.61
CA THR A 168 -10.04 25.64 -0.45
C THR A 168 -11.52 25.33 -0.28
N HIS A 169 -11.83 24.29 0.52
CA HIS A 169 -13.18 23.85 0.85
C HIS A 169 -13.17 23.11 2.20
N PRO A 170 -14.31 22.92 2.86
CA PRO A 170 -14.41 22.13 4.08
C PRO A 170 -13.89 20.71 3.87
N TYR A 171 -12.98 20.26 4.73
CA TYR A 171 -12.41 18.91 4.66
C TYR A 171 -12.15 18.35 6.06
N SER A 172 -13.14 17.62 6.58
CA SER A 172 -13.10 17.09 7.96
C SER A 172 -12.03 16.01 8.19
N ALA A 173 -11.60 15.32 7.12
CA ALA A 173 -10.56 14.29 7.17
C ALA A 173 -9.13 14.85 7.05
N PHE A 174 -8.92 16.17 7.09
CA PHE A 174 -7.61 16.79 6.86
C PHE A 174 -6.54 16.34 7.85
N ALA A 175 -6.91 15.92 9.07
CA ALA A 175 -5.96 15.34 10.02
C ALA A 175 -5.13 14.19 9.40
N SER A 176 -5.71 13.40 8.49
CA SER A 176 -5.02 12.33 7.78
C SER A 176 -3.94 12.82 6.80
N ARG A 177 -3.92 14.11 6.48
CA ARG A 177 -2.91 14.77 5.63
C ARG A 177 -1.75 15.35 6.46
N LEU A 178 -1.90 15.41 7.77
CA LEU A 178 -0.88 15.89 8.70
C LEU A 178 0.10 14.81 9.16
N THR A 179 0.01 13.61 8.59
CA THR A 179 0.95 12.50 8.82
C THR A 179 2.18 12.53 7.90
N LEU A 180 2.21 13.43 6.90
CA LEU A 180 3.35 13.61 6.00
C LEU A 180 4.62 13.94 6.79
N GLY A 181 5.73 13.26 6.49
CA GLY A 181 7.03 13.53 7.09
C GLY A 181 7.54 14.95 6.74
N ILE A 182 8.14 15.63 7.72
CA ILE A 182 8.66 17.00 7.54
C ILE A 182 10.16 16.94 7.24
N ALA A 183 10.57 17.61 6.16
CA ALA A 183 11.97 17.81 5.77
C ALA A 183 12.46 19.23 6.14
N PRO A 184 13.77 19.41 6.42
CA PRO A 184 14.30 20.74 6.67
C PRO A 184 14.24 21.61 5.40
N SER A 185 13.82 22.84 5.55
CA SER A 185 13.61 23.80 4.46
C SER A 185 14.88 24.04 3.62
N GLU A 186 16.06 23.98 4.24
CA GLU A 186 17.36 24.14 3.59
C GLU A 186 17.72 22.96 2.66
N ARG A 187 17.00 21.86 2.74
CA ARG A 187 17.20 20.67 1.89
C ARG A 187 16.19 20.58 0.74
N LEU A 188 15.25 21.52 0.68
CA LEU A 188 14.22 21.62 -0.35
C LEU A 188 14.67 22.64 -1.39
N ASP A 189 15.48 22.19 -2.34
CA ASP A 189 16.21 23.02 -3.31
C ASP A 189 15.40 23.40 -4.57
N GLY A 190 14.12 23.00 -4.62
CA GLY A 190 13.20 23.23 -5.73
C GLY A 190 13.61 22.46 -7.00
N GLY A 191 12.73 21.65 -7.52
CA GLY A 191 12.98 20.79 -8.67
C GLY A 191 12.29 19.47 -8.48
N PRO A 192 12.36 18.53 -9.45
CA PRO A 192 11.62 17.28 -9.37
C PRO A 192 11.97 16.47 -8.12
N ALA A 193 10.97 16.13 -7.31
CA ALA A 193 11.15 15.43 -6.04
C ALA A 193 11.91 14.10 -6.20
N ARG A 194 11.72 13.42 -7.35
CA ARG A 194 12.44 12.18 -7.71
C ARG A 194 13.95 12.38 -7.86
N ASP A 195 14.42 13.59 -8.17
CA ASP A 195 15.83 13.89 -8.40
C ASP A 195 16.51 14.47 -7.15
N SER A 196 15.76 14.71 -6.06
CA SER A 196 16.27 15.26 -4.80
C SER A 196 17.27 14.32 -4.12
N THR A 197 18.28 14.90 -3.49
CA THR A 197 19.26 14.14 -2.67
C THR A 197 18.62 13.47 -1.46
N LEU A 198 17.48 13.98 -0.98
CA LEU A 198 16.72 13.35 0.12
C LEU A 198 16.29 11.90 -0.18
N ASN A 199 16.24 11.50 -1.45
CA ASN A 199 15.95 10.12 -1.83
C ASN A 199 17.00 9.11 -1.35
N THR A 200 18.26 9.53 -1.21
CA THR A 200 19.39 8.67 -0.83
C THR A 200 20.17 9.16 0.39
N GLU A 201 20.01 10.43 0.73
CA GLU A 201 20.63 11.10 1.88
C GLU A 201 19.55 11.80 2.72
N PRO A 202 18.61 11.05 3.31
CA PRO A 202 17.48 11.61 4.03
C PRO A 202 17.92 12.39 5.27
N VAL A 203 17.28 13.53 5.51
CA VAL A 203 17.42 14.33 6.72
C VAL A 203 16.04 14.51 7.33
N GLY A 204 15.79 13.88 8.46
CA GLY A 204 14.49 13.89 9.10
C GLY A 204 14.59 13.90 10.62
N THR A 205 13.45 13.91 11.29
CA THR A 205 13.32 13.95 12.75
C THR A 205 13.13 12.57 13.37
N GLY A 206 13.11 11.52 12.55
CA GLY A 206 12.69 10.18 12.94
C GLY A 206 13.66 9.43 13.88
N PRO A 207 13.20 8.25 14.35
CA PRO A 207 13.93 7.44 15.33
C PRO A 207 15.21 6.78 14.80
N TYR A 208 15.43 6.73 13.50
CA TYR A 208 16.60 6.12 12.88
C TYR A 208 17.28 7.05 11.87
N LEU A 209 18.55 6.79 11.63
CA LEU A 209 19.42 7.48 10.68
C LEU A 209 19.86 6.48 9.61
N LEU A 210 19.68 6.80 8.33
CA LEU A 210 20.25 6.00 7.25
C LEU A 210 21.77 6.11 7.29
N THR A 211 22.46 5.00 7.48
CA THR A 211 23.95 4.94 7.57
C THR A 211 24.58 4.29 6.35
N ARG A 212 23.82 3.47 5.63
CA ARG A 212 24.27 2.79 4.41
C ARG A 212 23.07 2.51 3.51
N LEU A 213 23.26 2.76 2.22
CA LEU A 213 22.30 2.42 1.17
C LEU A 213 23.06 1.79 0.00
N ASP A 214 22.78 0.51 -0.24
CA ASP A 214 23.23 -0.24 -1.42
C ASP A 214 22.00 -0.62 -2.27
N ALA A 215 22.23 -1.24 -3.42
CA ALA A 215 21.13 -1.65 -4.29
C ALA A 215 20.20 -2.71 -3.68
N ASP A 216 20.70 -3.51 -2.75
CA ASP A 216 20.01 -4.63 -2.13
C ASP A 216 19.89 -4.54 -0.60
N GLN A 217 20.45 -3.48 0.01
CA GLN A 217 20.45 -3.31 1.45
C GLN A 217 20.43 -1.85 1.89
N ALA A 218 19.58 -1.55 2.87
CA ALA A 218 19.60 -0.31 3.64
C ALA A 218 19.88 -0.61 5.12
N VAL A 219 20.76 0.17 5.75
CA VAL A 219 21.11 0.05 7.18
C VAL A 219 20.77 1.35 7.88
N PHE A 220 20.01 1.23 8.97
CA PHE A 220 19.55 2.33 9.78
C PHE A 220 20.07 2.16 11.20
N ALA A 221 20.78 3.17 11.72
CA ALA A 221 21.20 3.21 13.11
C ALA A 221 20.20 3.99 13.95
N ALA A 222 19.98 3.58 15.20
CA ALA A 222 19.14 4.32 16.14
C ALA A 222 19.63 5.77 16.28
N ASN A 223 18.69 6.72 16.26
CA ASN A 223 18.95 8.13 16.50
C ASN A 223 19.00 8.40 18.03
N PRO A 224 20.18 8.66 18.62
CA PRO A 224 20.28 8.90 20.05
C PRO A 224 19.63 10.21 20.50
N GLY A 225 19.43 11.14 19.54
CA GLY A 225 18.79 12.44 19.76
C GLY A 225 17.28 12.44 19.47
N TYR A 226 16.68 11.28 19.22
CA TYR A 226 15.25 11.22 18.88
C TYR A 226 14.38 11.80 20.01
N TRP A 227 13.52 12.75 19.66
CA TRP A 227 12.67 13.45 20.63
C TRP A 227 11.73 12.52 21.39
N GLY A 228 11.31 11.39 20.79
CA GLY A 228 10.50 10.35 21.39
C GLY A 228 11.25 9.36 22.29
N GLY A 229 12.56 9.57 22.47
CA GLY A 229 13.47 8.70 23.22
C GLY A 229 14.23 7.73 22.32
N ALA A 230 15.49 7.50 22.65
CA ALA A 230 16.38 6.64 21.85
C ALA A 230 15.82 5.21 21.71
N PRO A 231 15.75 4.65 20.48
CA PRO A 231 15.33 3.27 20.25
C PRO A 231 16.25 2.27 20.97
N GLN A 232 15.68 1.17 21.50
CA GLN A 232 16.46 0.06 22.06
C GLN A 232 16.98 -0.89 20.97
N VAL A 233 16.26 -1.02 19.84
CA VAL A 233 16.80 -1.64 18.63
C VAL A 233 17.79 -0.67 18.02
N THR A 234 19.08 -0.97 18.12
CA THR A 234 20.14 -0.03 17.75
C THR A 234 20.48 -0.06 16.26
N GLU A 235 20.13 -1.13 15.57
CA GLU A 235 20.34 -1.28 14.13
C GLU A 235 19.14 -1.98 13.48
N LEU A 236 18.57 -1.34 12.47
CA LEU A 236 17.55 -1.91 11.60
C LEU A 236 18.13 -2.08 10.20
N VAL A 237 17.99 -3.27 9.63
CA VAL A 237 18.47 -3.59 8.28
C VAL A 237 17.30 -4.05 7.43
N THR A 238 17.15 -3.45 6.26
CA THR A 238 16.18 -3.89 5.26
C THR A 238 16.90 -4.43 4.03
N LEU A 239 16.58 -5.67 3.66
CA LEU A 239 17.08 -6.32 2.44
C LEU A 239 16.01 -6.24 1.36
N TYR A 240 16.38 -5.77 0.18
CA TYR A 240 15.52 -5.79 -1.00
C TYR A 240 15.52 -7.17 -1.65
N LEU A 241 14.42 -7.88 -1.56
CA LEU A 241 14.23 -9.22 -2.13
C LEU A 241 12.82 -9.29 -2.77
N PRO A 242 12.66 -8.95 -4.06
CA PRO A 242 11.34 -8.86 -4.69
C PRO A 242 10.63 -10.21 -4.86
N ASP A 243 11.35 -11.34 -4.91
CA ASP A 243 10.79 -12.67 -5.06
C ASP A 243 10.29 -13.24 -3.73
N ASP A 244 9.00 -13.60 -3.64
CA ASP A 244 8.34 -14.10 -2.43
C ASP A 244 9.00 -15.38 -1.91
N ASN A 245 9.39 -16.31 -2.81
CA ASN A 245 10.02 -17.57 -2.42
C ASN A 245 11.45 -17.34 -1.90
N ALA A 246 12.17 -16.36 -2.48
CA ALA A 246 13.49 -15.98 -1.97
C ALA A 246 13.39 -15.42 -0.54
N ARG A 247 12.39 -14.55 -0.26
CA ARG A 247 12.14 -14.07 1.10
C ARG A 247 11.78 -15.21 2.06
N ALA A 248 10.87 -16.10 1.64
CA ALA A 248 10.49 -17.28 2.41
C ALA A 248 11.70 -18.16 2.77
N GLN A 249 12.61 -18.40 1.82
CA GLN A 249 13.84 -19.17 2.08
C GLN A 249 14.78 -18.48 3.07
N ARG A 250 14.92 -17.14 3.00
CA ARG A 250 15.77 -16.37 3.92
C ARG A 250 15.26 -16.44 5.37
N VAL A 251 13.93 -16.38 5.55
CA VAL A 251 13.33 -16.55 6.89
C VAL A 251 13.62 -17.96 7.42
N ARG A 252 13.41 -19.02 6.61
CA ARG A 252 13.69 -20.42 7.01
C ARG A 252 15.16 -20.65 7.33
N ALA A 253 16.07 -20.02 6.59
CA ALA A 253 17.51 -20.12 6.84
C ALA A 253 17.95 -19.37 8.10
N GLY A 254 17.09 -18.50 8.64
CA GLY A 254 17.43 -17.63 9.75
C GLY A 254 18.34 -16.46 9.39
N ASP A 255 18.41 -16.11 8.10
CA ASP A 255 19.18 -14.98 7.59
C ASP A 255 18.47 -13.63 7.86
N VAL A 256 17.16 -13.64 8.06
CA VAL A 256 16.33 -12.48 8.40
C VAL A 256 15.39 -12.80 9.57
N ASP A 257 15.02 -11.77 10.32
CA ASP A 257 14.12 -11.87 11.47
C ASP A 257 12.65 -11.88 11.05
N GLY A 258 12.35 -11.48 9.80
CA GLY A 258 11.03 -11.61 9.25
C GLY A 258 10.84 -10.91 7.90
N THR A 259 9.64 -11.09 7.36
CA THR A 259 9.20 -10.56 6.07
C THR A 259 7.67 -10.58 5.96
N VAL A 260 7.14 -9.89 4.96
CA VAL A 260 5.75 -10.02 4.51
C VAL A 260 5.69 -11.01 3.35
N LEU A 261 4.70 -11.91 3.35
CA LEU A 261 4.48 -12.91 2.29
C LEU A 261 3.00 -12.94 1.88
N PRO A 262 2.69 -13.32 0.63
CA PRO A 262 1.31 -13.62 0.25
C PRO A 262 0.68 -14.68 1.17
N PRO A 263 -0.62 -14.58 1.49
CA PRO A 263 -1.28 -15.43 2.51
C PRO A 263 -1.06 -16.93 2.33
N VAL A 264 -1.21 -17.46 1.10
CA VAL A 264 -1.01 -18.90 0.81
C VAL A 264 0.43 -19.34 1.11
N LEU A 265 1.43 -18.48 0.82
CA LEU A 265 2.82 -18.81 1.10
C LEU A 265 3.11 -18.68 2.60
N ALA A 266 2.57 -17.68 3.27
CA ALA A 266 2.70 -17.49 4.72
C ALA A 266 2.10 -18.66 5.49
N ALA A 267 0.96 -19.22 5.07
CA ALA A 267 0.34 -20.39 5.69
C ALA A 267 1.27 -21.61 5.75
N SER A 268 2.26 -21.72 4.86
CA SER A 268 3.26 -22.80 4.90
C SER A 268 4.20 -22.74 6.11
N PHE A 269 4.14 -21.67 6.90
CA PHE A 269 4.98 -21.44 8.10
C PHE A 269 4.23 -21.67 9.41
N GLU A 270 2.91 -21.93 9.40
CA GLU A 270 2.08 -22.04 10.62
C GLU A 270 2.56 -23.13 11.59
N ASP A 271 3.12 -24.24 11.06
CA ASP A 271 3.59 -25.37 11.84
C ASP A 271 5.15 -25.42 11.92
N GLU A 272 5.86 -24.35 11.52
CA GLU A 272 7.33 -24.31 11.58
C GLU A 272 7.83 -23.83 12.95
N ASP A 273 8.59 -24.67 13.65
CA ASP A 273 9.16 -24.35 14.97
C ASP A 273 10.03 -23.07 14.93
N GLY A 274 9.81 -22.17 15.88
CA GLY A 274 10.58 -20.92 16.02
C GLY A 274 10.19 -19.81 15.02
N LEU A 275 9.16 -20.02 14.22
CA LEU A 275 8.56 -19.02 13.33
C LEU A 275 7.09 -18.81 13.69
N ARG A 276 6.58 -17.64 13.39
CA ARG A 276 5.19 -17.26 13.64
C ARG A 276 4.62 -16.57 12.42
N VAL A 277 3.46 -17.00 11.96
CA VAL A 277 2.62 -16.27 11.02
C VAL A 277 1.76 -15.29 11.81
N GLN A 278 1.83 -14.02 11.45
CA GLN A 278 1.04 -12.97 12.08
C GLN A 278 0.23 -12.25 11.00
N PRO A 279 -1.07 -12.58 10.86
CA PRO A 279 -1.96 -11.80 10.03
C PRO A 279 -2.26 -10.47 10.71
N VAL A 280 -2.38 -9.40 9.91
CA VAL A 280 -2.74 -8.06 10.36
C VAL A 280 -3.89 -7.55 9.51
N ARG A 281 -4.94 -7.07 10.15
CA ARG A 281 -6.09 -6.50 9.46
C ARG A 281 -5.74 -5.20 8.77
N THR A 282 -6.39 -4.98 7.65
CA THR A 282 -6.11 -3.84 6.80
C THR A 282 -7.40 -3.15 6.34
N ALA A 283 -7.28 -1.95 5.78
CA ALA A 283 -8.30 -1.32 4.97
C ALA A 283 -8.18 -1.72 3.48
N ASP A 284 -7.21 -2.58 3.15
CA ASP A 284 -6.85 -2.99 1.79
C ASP A 284 -7.94 -3.85 1.16
N TRP A 285 -8.75 -3.27 0.29
CA TRP A 285 -9.70 -4.01 -0.53
C TRP A 285 -9.10 -4.41 -1.88
N ARG A 286 -9.60 -5.53 -2.41
CA ARG A 286 -9.37 -5.92 -3.81
C ARG A 286 -10.70 -5.97 -4.53
N GLY A 287 -10.74 -5.38 -5.74
CA GLY A 287 -11.94 -5.32 -6.56
C GLY A 287 -11.63 -5.18 -8.05
N VAL A 288 -12.60 -5.55 -8.86
CA VAL A 288 -12.56 -5.43 -10.32
C VAL A 288 -13.34 -4.18 -10.71
N SER A 289 -12.68 -3.17 -11.29
CA SER A 289 -13.36 -2.06 -11.94
C SER A 289 -13.99 -2.55 -13.25
N LEU A 290 -15.17 -2.01 -13.59
CA LEU A 290 -15.92 -2.49 -14.76
C LEU A 290 -15.81 -1.50 -15.90
N PRO A 291 -15.41 -1.93 -17.12
CA PRO A 291 -15.18 -1.05 -18.26
C PRO A 291 -16.48 -0.40 -18.73
N VAL A 292 -16.47 0.92 -18.85
CA VAL A 292 -17.65 1.71 -19.24
C VAL A 292 -17.92 1.69 -20.73
N GLU A 293 -16.90 1.45 -21.56
CA GLU A 293 -17.01 1.36 -23.01
C GLU A 293 -17.41 -0.05 -23.49
N ASN A 294 -17.42 -1.06 -22.59
CA ASN A 294 -17.86 -2.41 -22.92
C ASN A 294 -19.39 -2.52 -22.81
N ALA A 295 -20.06 -2.97 -23.87
CA ALA A 295 -21.52 -3.03 -23.95
C ALA A 295 -22.17 -3.94 -22.89
N PHE A 296 -21.47 -5.01 -22.45
CA PHE A 296 -21.93 -5.90 -21.38
C PHE A 296 -21.66 -5.29 -20.01
N ALA A 297 -20.43 -4.92 -19.72
CA ALA A 297 -20.01 -4.44 -18.41
C ALA A 297 -20.60 -3.05 -18.04
N SER A 298 -21.02 -2.25 -19.02
CA SER A 298 -21.75 -0.99 -18.79
C SER A 298 -23.24 -1.17 -18.48
N ASP A 299 -23.81 -2.38 -18.73
CA ASP A 299 -25.22 -2.66 -18.45
C ASP A 299 -25.45 -2.81 -16.92
N PRO A 300 -26.34 -2.00 -16.29
CA PRO A 300 -26.61 -2.09 -14.86
C PRO A 300 -27.06 -3.47 -14.38
N ALA A 301 -27.81 -4.22 -15.21
CA ALA A 301 -28.23 -5.57 -14.87
C ALA A 301 -27.04 -6.54 -14.87
N ALA A 302 -26.12 -6.39 -15.82
CA ALA A 302 -24.89 -7.18 -15.88
C ALA A 302 -23.98 -6.89 -14.67
N ARG A 303 -23.78 -5.62 -14.30
CA ARG A 303 -22.99 -5.24 -13.11
C ARG A 303 -23.54 -5.88 -11.83
N ARG A 304 -24.86 -5.85 -11.66
CA ARG A 304 -25.49 -6.51 -10.50
C ARG A 304 -25.39 -8.03 -10.58
N ALA A 305 -25.54 -8.62 -11.77
CA ALA A 305 -25.40 -10.07 -11.96
C ALA A 305 -23.98 -10.54 -11.65
N MET A 306 -22.95 -9.85 -12.12
CA MET A 306 -21.56 -10.16 -11.79
C MET A 306 -21.31 -10.12 -10.28
N ASN A 307 -21.81 -9.09 -9.58
CA ASN A 307 -21.69 -9.00 -8.12
C ASN A 307 -22.39 -10.14 -7.36
N LEU A 308 -23.52 -10.67 -7.89
CA LEU A 308 -24.22 -11.82 -7.30
C LEU A 308 -23.58 -13.16 -7.63
N ALA A 309 -22.81 -13.24 -8.71
CA ALA A 309 -22.19 -14.48 -9.17
C ALA A 309 -20.83 -14.77 -8.53
N VAL A 310 -20.21 -13.80 -7.84
CA VAL A 310 -18.93 -13.99 -7.18
C VAL A 310 -19.10 -14.68 -5.83
N ASP A 311 -18.45 -15.83 -5.66
CA ASP A 311 -18.34 -16.52 -4.37
C ASP A 311 -17.14 -15.98 -3.57
N ARG A 312 -17.37 -14.86 -2.88
CA ARG A 312 -16.36 -14.15 -2.08
C ARG A 312 -15.80 -15.01 -0.94
N ALA A 313 -16.63 -15.90 -0.38
CA ALA A 313 -16.17 -16.79 0.69
C ALA A 313 -15.14 -17.78 0.15
N THR A 314 -15.41 -18.40 -1.01
CA THR A 314 -14.46 -19.30 -1.67
C THR A 314 -13.18 -18.56 -2.08
N ILE A 315 -13.24 -17.29 -2.49
CA ILE A 315 -12.03 -16.48 -2.76
C ILE A 315 -11.21 -16.30 -1.48
N VAL A 316 -11.84 -15.91 -0.37
CA VAL A 316 -11.14 -15.74 0.92
C VAL A 316 -10.51 -17.07 1.37
N ASP A 317 -11.24 -18.15 1.34
CA ASP A 317 -10.73 -19.46 1.79
C ASP A 317 -9.62 -19.99 0.86
N GLY A 318 -9.81 -19.89 -0.46
CA GLY A 318 -8.93 -20.53 -1.45
C GLY A 318 -7.72 -19.68 -1.88
N VAL A 319 -7.90 -18.35 -2.04
CA VAL A 319 -6.85 -17.45 -2.51
C VAL A 319 -6.14 -16.76 -1.35
N LEU A 320 -6.87 -16.44 -0.27
CA LEU A 320 -6.30 -15.79 0.90
C LEU A 320 -5.99 -16.76 2.05
N ALA A 321 -6.18 -18.06 1.88
CA ALA A 321 -5.99 -19.05 2.93
C ALA A 321 -6.74 -18.71 4.25
N GLY A 322 -7.90 -18.04 4.13
CA GLY A 322 -8.69 -17.54 5.27
C GLY A 322 -8.24 -16.20 5.84
N HIS A 323 -7.12 -15.61 5.35
CA HIS A 323 -6.60 -14.32 5.79
C HIS A 323 -7.24 -13.16 5.05
N GLY A 324 -8.45 -12.82 5.42
CA GLY A 324 -9.22 -11.73 4.83
C GLY A 324 -10.70 -11.84 5.15
N SER A 325 -11.47 -10.95 4.56
CA SER A 325 -12.94 -10.97 4.67
C SER A 325 -13.61 -10.58 3.36
N PRO A 326 -14.83 -11.11 3.07
CA PRO A 326 -15.59 -10.73 1.87
C PRO A 326 -15.84 -9.23 1.80
N ALA A 327 -15.67 -8.61 0.62
CA ALA A 327 -15.95 -7.21 0.39
C ALA A 327 -17.11 -7.06 -0.62
N ALA A 328 -18.17 -6.34 -0.24
CA ALA A 328 -19.24 -5.93 -1.13
C ALA A 328 -19.18 -4.42 -1.47
N THR A 329 -18.55 -3.64 -0.61
CA THR A 329 -18.27 -2.21 -0.72
C THR A 329 -16.83 -1.96 -0.30
N PRO A 330 -16.23 -0.79 -0.53
CA PRO A 330 -14.87 -0.49 -0.06
C PRO A 330 -14.80 -0.16 1.45
N VAL A 331 -15.86 -0.45 2.22
CA VAL A 331 -15.93 -0.22 3.67
C VAL A 331 -15.95 -1.55 4.41
N SER A 332 -14.98 -1.78 5.27
CA SER A 332 -14.91 -2.98 6.13
C SER A 332 -15.55 -2.75 7.50
N ALA A 333 -15.75 -3.83 8.25
CA ALA A 333 -16.33 -3.79 9.59
C ALA A 333 -15.48 -3.01 10.62
N VAL A 334 -14.20 -2.76 10.35
CA VAL A 334 -13.32 -1.95 11.23
C VAL A 334 -13.81 -0.50 11.40
N TYR A 335 -14.65 -0.01 10.46
CA TYR A 335 -15.27 1.31 10.51
C TYR A 335 -16.50 1.40 11.43
N GLY A 336 -16.77 0.34 12.19
CA GLY A 336 -17.80 0.34 13.25
C GLY A 336 -19.19 0.70 12.75
N ASP A 337 -19.83 1.69 13.37
CA ASP A 337 -21.21 2.10 13.05
C ASP A 337 -21.40 2.64 11.63
N ALA A 338 -20.34 3.07 10.97
CA ALA A 338 -20.40 3.53 9.58
C ALA A 338 -20.41 2.39 8.57
N PHE A 339 -20.05 1.18 8.97
CA PHE A 339 -20.21 -0.01 8.13
C PHE A 339 -21.69 -0.41 7.99
N ALA A 340 -22.18 -0.51 6.76
CA ALA A 340 -23.55 -0.92 6.44
C ALA A 340 -23.58 -2.43 6.15
N ALA A 341 -23.69 -3.28 7.16
CA ALA A 341 -23.66 -4.73 7.04
C ALA A 341 -24.71 -5.32 6.06
N ASP A 342 -25.85 -4.63 5.87
CA ASP A 342 -26.90 -5.02 4.93
C ASP A 342 -26.60 -4.59 3.48
N ALA A 343 -25.63 -3.69 3.26
CA ALA A 343 -25.18 -3.28 1.92
C ALA A 343 -24.26 -4.35 1.32
N THR A 344 -24.83 -5.45 0.88
CA THR A 344 -24.07 -6.64 0.44
C THR A 344 -24.69 -7.29 -0.81
N PHE A 345 -23.93 -8.17 -1.44
CA PHE A 345 -24.35 -9.02 -2.54
C PHE A 345 -24.25 -10.49 -2.09
N PRO A 346 -25.40 -11.13 -1.71
CA PRO A 346 -25.39 -12.55 -1.39
C PRO A 346 -25.05 -13.35 -2.66
N PHE A 347 -24.18 -14.36 -2.53
CA PHE A 347 -23.87 -15.26 -3.63
C PHE A 347 -25.13 -15.99 -4.11
N ASP A 348 -25.58 -15.70 -5.33
CA ASP A 348 -26.77 -16.30 -5.95
C ASP A 348 -26.62 -16.32 -7.49
N GLY A 349 -25.89 -17.32 -8.00
CA GLY A 349 -25.66 -17.53 -9.42
C GLY A 349 -26.97 -17.66 -10.21
N ALA A 350 -27.98 -18.36 -9.64
CA ALA A 350 -29.27 -18.52 -10.30
C ALA A 350 -30.02 -17.18 -10.46
N ARG A 351 -29.89 -16.27 -9.49
CA ARG A 351 -30.43 -14.90 -9.59
C ARG A 351 -29.65 -14.08 -10.59
N ALA A 352 -28.32 -14.22 -10.62
CA ALA A 352 -27.46 -13.57 -11.61
C ALA A 352 -27.87 -13.94 -13.04
N GLU A 353 -28.05 -15.24 -13.32
CA GLU A 353 -28.52 -15.73 -14.61
C GLU A 353 -29.90 -15.14 -15.00
N ARG A 354 -30.85 -15.11 -14.06
CA ARG A 354 -32.17 -14.52 -14.30
C ARG A 354 -32.08 -13.04 -14.65
N LEU A 355 -31.24 -12.26 -13.94
CA LEU A 355 -31.03 -10.84 -14.25
C LEU A 355 -30.48 -10.65 -15.67
N LEU A 356 -29.52 -11.47 -16.08
CA LEU A 356 -28.97 -11.43 -17.43
C LEU A 356 -30.02 -11.82 -18.47
N ASP A 357 -30.81 -12.85 -18.17
CA ASP A 357 -31.92 -13.27 -19.02
C ASP A 357 -32.96 -12.17 -19.21
N ASP A 358 -33.42 -11.52 -18.13
CA ASP A 358 -34.42 -10.45 -18.17
C ASP A 358 -33.89 -9.22 -18.93
N ALA A 359 -32.58 -8.95 -18.84
CA ALA A 359 -31.91 -7.91 -19.61
C ALA A 359 -31.65 -8.27 -21.09
N GLY A 360 -31.99 -9.50 -21.49
CA GLY A 360 -31.88 -9.96 -22.88
C GLY A 360 -30.54 -10.59 -23.25
N TRP A 361 -29.61 -10.74 -22.29
CA TRP A 361 -28.35 -11.45 -22.46
C TRP A 361 -28.62 -12.97 -22.44
N ARG A 362 -28.56 -13.65 -23.60
CA ARG A 362 -28.90 -15.07 -23.74
C ARG A 362 -27.67 -15.90 -24.06
N PRO A 363 -27.59 -17.14 -23.54
CA PRO A 363 -26.52 -18.06 -23.90
C PRO A 363 -26.48 -18.30 -25.43
N ALA A 364 -25.31 -18.15 -26.05
CA ALA A 364 -25.04 -18.54 -27.42
C ALA A 364 -24.62 -20.03 -27.51
N ALA A 365 -24.31 -20.51 -28.70
CA ALA A 365 -24.01 -21.93 -28.92
C ALA A 365 -22.73 -22.41 -28.21
N ASP A 366 -21.80 -21.50 -27.92
CA ASP A 366 -20.56 -21.73 -27.19
C ASP A 366 -20.70 -21.52 -25.66
N GLY A 367 -21.90 -21.16 -25.19
CA GLY A 367 -22.18 -20.93 -23.78
C GLY A 367 -21.99 -19.48 -23.31
N VAL A 368 -21.26 -18.66 -24.05
CA VAL A 368 -21.10 -17.23 -23.74
C VAL A 368 -22.39 -16.49 -24.10
N ARG A 369 -22.84 -15.61 -23.20
CA ARG A 369 -24.09 -14.84 -23.44
C ARG A 369 -23.87 -13.76 -24.49
N ALA A 370 -24.96 -13.44 -25.20
CA ALA A 370 -24.95 -12.38 -26.20
C ALA A 370 -26.30 -11.64 -26.24
N ARG A 371 -26.27 -10.37 -26.67
CA ARG A 371 -27.46 -9.52 -26.89
C ARG A 371 -27.20 -8.61 -28.10
N ALA A 372 -28.08 -8.67 -29.08
CA ALA A 372 -28.04 -7.83 -30.29
C ALA A 372 -26.72 -7.87 -31.08
N GLY A 373 -25.99 -8.94 -30.99
CA GLY A 373 -24.68 -9.11 -31.64
C GLY A 373 -23.47 -8.83 -30.73
N GLU A 374 -23.66 -8.15 -29.62
CA GLU A 374 -22.66 -7.94 -28.58
C GLU A 374 -22.51 -9.18 -27.69
N ARG A 375 -21.30 -9.51 -27.29
CA ARG A 375 -21.00 -10.67 -26.44
C ARG A 375 -20.75 -10.22 -25.00
N ALA A 376 -21.06 -11.10 -24.06
CA ALA A 376 -20.73 -10.92 -22.65
C ALA A 376 -19.25 -11.33 -22.43
N GLU A 377 -18.35 -10.49 -22.93
CA GLU A 377 -16.91 -10.74 -22.84
C GLU A 377 -16.14 -9.43 -22.63
N PHE A 378 -15.03 -9.50 -21.87
CA PHE A 378 -14.11 -8.40 -21.67
C PHE A 378 -12.73 -8.88 -21.20
N ASP A 379 -11.71 -8.05 -21.42
CA ASP A 379 -10.39 -8.27 -20.86
C ASP A 379 -10.33 -7.79 -19.39
N LEU A 380 -9.65 -8.54 -18.53
CA LEU A 380 -9.33 -8.16 -17.15
C LEU A 380 -7.82 -8.05 -16.98
N TYR A 381 -7.34 -6.82 -16.79
CA TYR A 381 -5.95 -6.54 -16.51
C TYR A 381 -5.64 -6.65 -15.03
N TYR A 382 -4.44 -7.12 -14.72
CA TYR A 382 -3.88 -7.18 -13.37
C TYR A 382 -2.37 -6.91 -13.42
N LEU A 383 -1.79 -6.40 -12.33
CA LEU A 383 -0.35 -6.17 -12.23
C LEU A 383 0.39 -7.51 -12.26
N ALA A 384 1.21 -7.74 -13.31
CA ALA A 384 1.84 -9.03 -13.57
C ALA A 384 2.85 -9.46 -12.48
N SER A 385 3.42 -8.49 -11.77
CA SER A 385 4.34 -8.73 -10.65
C SER A 385 3.64 -9.14 -9.35
N ASP A 386 2.30 -9.02 -9.28
CA ASP A 386 1.49 -9.32 -8.08
C ASP A 386 0.79 -10.67 -8.26
N SER A 387 1.31 -11.70 -7.59
CA SER A 387 0.77 -13.06 -7.66
C SER A 387 -0.62 -13.16 -7.05
N LEU A 388 -0.91 -12.36 -6.01
CA LEU A 388 -2.22 -12.34 -5.36
C LEU A 388 -3.30 -11.78 -6.30
N ARG A 389 -3.00 -10.66 -6.98
CA ARG A 389 -3.93 -10.09 -7.98
C ARG A 389 -4.20 -11.06 -9.12
N ARG A 390 -3.17 -11.77 -9.61
CA ARG A 390 -3.35 -12.80 -10.65
C ARG A 390 -4.32 -13.90 -10.19
N ASP A 391 -4.14 -14.41 -8.98
CA ASP A 391 -4.93 -15.54 -8.48
C ASP A 391 -6.37 -15.11 -8.17
N MET A 392 -6.58 -13.89 -7.67
CA MET A 392 -7.91 -13.29 -7.51
C MET A 392 -8.61 -13.04 -8.85
N ALA A 393 -7.88 -12.56 -9.88
CA ALA A 393 -8.41 -12.39 -11.23
C ALA A 393 -8.85 -13.73 -11.83
N ALA A 394 -8.08 -14.80 -11.60
CA ALA A 394 -8.42 -16.14 -12.05
C ALA A 394 -9.69 -16.69 -11.37
N ALA A 395 -9.84 -16.47 -10.06
CA ALA A 395 -11.04 -16.86 -9.32
C ALA A 395 -12.27 -16.10 -9.82
N PHE A 396 -12.16 -14.77 -10.00
CA PHE A 396 -13.22 -13.95 -10.57
C PHE A 396 -13.64 -14.43 -11.98
N ALA A 397 -12.67 -14.69 -12.87
CA ALA A 397 -12.97 -15.17 -14.21
C ALA A 397 -13.68 -16.54 -14.20
N ALA A 398 -13.30 -17.42 -13.28
CA ALA A 398 -13.96 -18.72 -13.11
C ALA A 398 -15.44 -18.55 -12.67
N ASP A 399 -15.72 -17.66 -11.72
CA ASP A 399 -17.08 -17.35 -11.29
C ASP A 399 -17.92 -16.75 -12.45
N MET A 400 -17.35 -15.84 -13.23
CA MET A 400 -18.00 -15.23 -14.38
C MET A 400 -18.36 -16.27 -15.44
N ALA A 401 -17.51 -17.25 -15.69
CA ALA A 401 -17.76 -18.34 -16.65
C ALA A 401 -19.01 -19.14 -16.26
N THR A 402 -19.33 -19.27 -14.96
CA THR A 402 -20.53 -20.01 -14.48
C THR A 402 -21.84 -19.39 -14.94
N ILE A 403 -21.85 -18.08 -15.17
CA ILE A 403 -23.03 -17.32 -15.64
C ILE A 403 -22.95 -16.97 -17.13
N GLY A 404 -22.00 -17.55 -17.87
CA GLY A 404 -21.83 -17.37 -19.31
C GLY A 404 -21.19 -16.04 -19.71
N VAL A 405 -20.29 -15.52 -18.88
CA VAL A 405 -19.45 -14.34 -19.18
C VAL A 405 -18.02 -14.80 -19.40
N ASP A 406 -17.42 -14.38 -20.51
CA ASP A 406 -16.03 -14.71 -20.87
C ASP A 406 -15.09 -13.58 -20.44
N VAL A 407 -14.14 -13.89 -19.55
CA VAL A 407 -13.16 -12.94 -19.04
C VAL A 407 -11.76 -13.39 -19.43
N THR A 408 -11.12 -12.61 -20.28
CA THR A 408 -9.74 -12.88 -20.72
C THR A 408 -8.74 -12.17 -19.81
N LEU A 409 -7.87 -12.94 -19.15
CA LEU A 409 -6.87 -12.40 -18.22
C LEU A 409 -5.65 -11.82 -18.94
N ARG A 410 -5.23 -10.62 -18.54
CA ARG A 410 -4.08 -9.87 -19.07
C ARG A 410 -3.16 -9.40 -17.95
N GLY A 411 -1.96 -9.96 -17.85
CA GLY A 411 -0.93 -9.43 -16.95
C GLY A 411 -0.17 -8.29 -17.62
N GLY A 412 -0.04 -7.13 -16.95
CA GLY A 412 0.66 -5.95 -17.45
C GLY A 412 1.42 -5.21 -16.36
N ASP A 413 2.12 -4.15 -16.73
CA ASP A 413 2.64 -3.13 -15.81
C ASP A 413 1.69 -1.91 -15.74
N TRP A 414 1.94 -0.97 -14.82
CA TRP A 414 1.09 0.21 -14.68
C TRP A 414 0.93 1.00 -15.99
N PRO A 415 1.99 1.28 -16.78
CA PRO A 415 1.84 1.94 -18.07
C PRO A 415 0.97 1.18 -19.10
N GLU A 416 0.89 -0.16 -19.00
CA GLU A 416 -0.06 -0.94 -19.80
C GLU A 416 -1.49 -0.77 -19.29
N LEU A 417 -1.69 -0.88 -17.98
CA LEU A 417 -3.01 -0.73 -17.35
C LEU A 417 -3.61 0.66 -17.60
N ASP A 418 -2.80 1.73 -17.54
CA ASP A 418 -3.20 3.13 -17.83
C ASP A 418 -3.91 3.29 -19.16
N ARG A 419 -3.51 2.52 -20.16
CA ARG A 419 -4.10 2.61 -21.49
C ARG A 419 -5.48 1.98 -21.60
N HIS A 420 -5.90 1.21 -20.59
CA HIS A 420 -7.08 0.36 -20.62
C HIS A 420 -8.11 0.72 -19.53
N LEU A 421 -7.99 1.87 -18.89
CA LEU A 421 -8.89 2.29 -17.79
C LEU A 421 -10.38 2.38 -18.19
N ALA A 422 -10.67 2.63 -19.47
CA ALA A 422 -12.05 2.79 -19.95
C ALA A 422 -12.58 1.54 -20.68
N ASP A 423 -11.72 0.81 -21.41
CA ASP A 423 -12.13 -0.26 -22.34
C ASP A 423 -11.98 -1.66 -21.76
N ALA A 424 -11.19 -1.84 -20.68
CA ALA A 424 -11.02 -3.12 -20.00
C ALA A 424 -11.33 -3.03 -18.50
N ALA A 425 -11.58 -4.17 -17.89
CA ALA A 425 -11.64 -4.31 -16.44
C ALA A 425 -10.22 -4.33 -15.87
N ILE A 426 -10.06 -3.79 -14.66
CA ILE A 426 -8.77 -3.80 -13.95
C ILE A 426 -8.98 -4.32 -12.53
N LEU A 427 -8.12 -5.25 -12.10
CA LEU A 427 -8.07 -5.67 -10.70
C LEU A 427 -7.28 -4.64 -9.89
N LEU A 428 -8.01 -3.80 -9.20
CA LEU A 428 -7.51 -2.72 -8.36
C LEU A 428 -7.44 -3.13 -6.89
N GLY A 429 -6.75 -2.36 -6.12
CA GLY A 429 -6.78 -2.33 -4.67
C GLY A 429 -6.97 -0.90 -4.20
N GLY A 430 -7.31 -0.74 -2.94
CA GLY A 430 -7.45 0.57 -2.31
C GLY A 430 -7.42 0.43 -0.80
N GLY A 431 -7.60 1.54 -0.10
CA GLY A 431 -7.39 1.59 1.35
C GLY A 431 -6.09 2.30 1.72
N GLU A 432 -5.66 3.22 0.86
CA GLU A 432 -4.37 3.90 0.97
C GLU A 432 -4.24 4.70 2.27
N ARG A 433 -5.34 5.28 2.77
CA ARG A 433 -5.36 6.12 3.98
C ARG A 433 -6.50 5.69 4.90
N PRO A 434 -6.29 4.66 5.74
CA PRO A 434 -7.38 4.05 6.52
C PRO A 434 -7.92 4.92 7.66
N TYR A 435 -7.33 6.07 7.93
CA TYR A 435 -7.61 6.88 9.11
C TYR A 435 -8.96 7.59 9.09
N ASP A 436 -9.60 7.67 7.93
CA ASP A 436 -10.94 8.25 7.77
C ASP A 436 -11.68 7.60 6.59
N LEU A 437 -13.01 7.44 6.72
CA LEU A 437 -13.85 6.88 5.66
C LEU A 437 -13.95 7.76 4.42
N ASP A 438 -13.72 9.06 4.53
CA ASP A 438 -13.65 9.95 3.38
C ASP A 438 -12.65 9.42 2.35
N THR A 439 -11.45 9.06 2.82
CA THR A 439 -10.37 8.56 1.98
C THR A 439 -10.59 7.14 1.43
N GLN A 440 -11.60 6.42 1.92
CA GLN A 440 -11.99 5.09 1.43
C GLN A 440 -13.11 5.16 0.41
N LEU A 441 -13.99 6.13 0.52
CA LEU A 441 -15.22 6.18 -0.26
C LEU A 441 -15.21 7.27 -1.32
N PHE A 442 -14.67 8.46 -1.00
CA PHE A 442 -14.71 9.60 -1.89
C PHE A 442 -13.95 9.31 -3.18
N ASP A 443 -12.70 8.91 -3.06
CA ASP A 443 -11.84 8.68 -4.22
C ASP A 443 -12.40 7.57 -5.13
N VAL A 444 -12.99 6.52 -4.54
CA VAL A 444 -13.46 5.33 -5.29
C VAL A 444 -14.86 5.51 -5.89
N LEU A 445 -15.76 6.26 -5.24
CA LEU A 445 -17.19 6.28 -5.59
C LEU A 445 -17.73 7.65 -6.03
N HIS A 446 -17.02 8.76 -5.73
CA HIS A 446 -17.39 10.09 -6.24
C HIS A 446 -17.10 10.18 -7.74
N THR A 447 -17.88 10.95 -8.49
CA THR A 447 -17.46 11.36 -9.83
C THR A 447 -16.13 12.12 -9.73
N ARG A 448 -15.32 12.04 -10.80
CA ARG A 448 -13.93 12.52 -10.75
C ARG A 448 -13.83 13.97 -10.25
N ALA A 449 -13.05 14.15 -9.19
CA ALA A 449 -12.68 15.44 -8.64
C ALA A 449 -11.20 15.75 -8.94
N ASP A 450 -10.76 16.98 -8.69
CA ASP A 450 -9.38 17.41 -8.99
C ASP A 450 -8.31 16.69 -8.16
N ASP A 451 -8.70 16.12 -7.01
CA ASP A 451 -7.84 15.41 -6.06
C ASP A 451 -7.88 13.88 -6.21
N THR A 452 -8.63 13.32 -7.17
CA THR A 452 -8.74 11.89 -7.41
C THR A 452 -7.78 11.38 -8.49
N SER A 453 -7.35 10.12 -8.35
CA SER A 453 -6.56 9.40 -9.34
C SER A 453 -7.46 8.84 -10.46
N PRO A 454 -6.96 8.69 -11.69
CA PRO A 454 -7.71 8.02 -12.76
C PRO A 454 -8.05 6.55 -12.45
N TYR A 455 -7.39 5.94 -11.48
CA TYR A 455 -7.67 4.57 -11.03
C TYR A 455 -8.81 4.48 -10.02
N ASP A 456 -9.14 5.57 -9.31
CA ASP A 456 -10.11 5.55 -8.22
C ASP A 456 -11.53 5.27 -8.71
N ASN A 457 -11.98 6.02 -9.71
CA ASN A 457 -13.23 5.77 -10.45
C ASN A 457 -12.92 5.76 -11.96
N PRO A 458 -12.33 4.67 -12.49
CA PRO A 458 -11.77 4.66 -13.85
C PRO A 458 -12.76 5.06 -14.95
N GLY A 459 -14.02 4.72 -14.76
CA GLY A 459 -15.09 5.04 -15.68
C GLY A 459 -15.74 6.41 -15.49
N ASP A 460 -15.34 7.16 -14.47
CA ASP A 460 -15.98 8.42 -14.05
C ASP A 460 -17.51 8.26 -13.94
N VAL A 461 -17.94 7.17 -13.29
CA VAL A 461 -19.35 6.77 -13.24
C VAL A 461 -20.04 7.45 -12.07
N GLU A 462 -21.05 8.26 -12.36
CA GLU A 462 -21.94 8.83 -11.35
C GLU A 462 -22.88 7.75 -10.79
N ILE A 463 -22.89 7.62 -9.46
CA ILE A 463 -23.85 6.78 -8.74
C ILE A 463 -24.94 7.71 -8.15
N PRO A 464 -26.23 7.51 -8.47
CA PRO A 464 -27.28 8.44 -8.07
C PRO A 464 -27.28 8.76 -6.57
N GLY A 465 -27.02 10.03 -6.23
CA GLY A 465 -27.06 10.55 -4.87
C GLY A 465 -25.81 10.28 -4.02
N VAL A 466 -24.81 9.57 -4.54
CA VAL A 466 -23.58 9.26 -3.82
C VAL A 466 -22.72 10.50 -3.63
N ASP A 467 -22.45 11.28 -4.68
CA ASP A 467 -21.63 12.49 -4.60
C ASP A 467 -22.13 13.45 -3.52
N ALA A 468 -23.45 13.73 -3.51
CA ALA A 468 -24.05 14.62 -2.51
C ALA A 468 -23.90 14.12 -1.06
N GLN A 469 -23.85 12.80 -0.84
CA GLN A 469 -23.61 12.23 0.49
C GLN A 469 -22.13 12.32 0.87
N LEU A 470 -21.25 12.06 -0.07
CA LEU A 470 -19.79 12.16 0.13
C LEU A 470 -19.38 13.61 0.42
N ASP A 471 -19.88 14.58 -0.36
CA ASP A 471 -19.66 16.01 -0.14
C ASP A 471 -20.13 16.45 1.24
N ARG A 472 -21.33 15.99 1.65
CA ARG A 472 -21.86 16.29 2.99
C ARG A 472 -21.01 15.71 4.09
N ALA A 473 -20.56 14.45 3.96
CA ALA A 473 -19.71 13.80 4.94
C ALA A 473 -18.36 14.52 5.05
N ARG A 474 -17.77 14.91 3.90
CA ARG A 474 -16.49 15.63 3.81
C ARG A 474 -16.55 16.99 4.49
N ALA A 475 -17.68 17.68 4.37
CA ALA A 475 -17.88 19.00 4.93
C ALA A 475 -18.28 19.02 6.43
N SER A 476 -18.72 17.90 7.00
CA SER A 476 -19.26 17.85 8.36
C SER A 476 -18.21 17.40 9.37
N LEU A 477 -18.15 18.09 10.53
CA LEU A 477 -17.40 17.63 11.71
C LEU A 477 -18.27 16.79 12.67
N ASP A 478 -19.59 16.67 12.41
CA ASP A 478 -20.48 15.85 13.23
C ASP A 478 -20.34 14.36 12.88
N PRO A 479 -19.88 13.51 13.82
CA PRO A 479 -19.67 12.08 13.54
C PRO A 479 -20.95 11.33 13.15
N GLY A 480 -22.11 11.77 13.69
CA GLY A 480 -23.41 11.15 13.39
C GLY A 480 -23.86 11.45 11.95
N GLU A 481 -23.70 12.69 11.49
CA GLU A 481 -24.00 13.08 10.11
C GLU A 481 -23.08 12.34 9.13
N ARG A 482 -21.79 12.25 9.41
CA ARG A 482 -20.82 11.53 8.60
C ARG A 482 -21.17 10.04 8.52
N THR A 483 -21.41 9.41 9.67
CA THR A 483 -21.83 8.00 9.74
C THR A 483 -23.07 7.74 8.91
N ALA A 484 -24.11 8.59 9.03
CA ALA A 484 -25.35 8.43 8.25
C ALA A 484 -25.11 8.58 6.75
N ALA A 485 -24.26 9.53 6.33
CA ALA A 485 -23.92 9.75 4.92
C ALA A 485 -23.16 8.56 4.34
N TYR A 486 -22.14 8.05 5.03
CA TYR A 486 -21.36 6.91 4.57
C TYR A 486 -22.18 5.60 4.47
N ARG A 487 -23.15 5.40 5.36
CA ARG A 487 -24.09 4.28 5.24
C ARG A 487 -24.97 4.44 4.01
N ALA A 488 -25.52 5.64 3.78
CA ALA A 488 -26.34 5.92 2.61
C ALA A 488 -25.57 5.71 1.28
N VAL A 489 -24.28 6.05 1.25
CA VAL A 489 -23.38 5.76 0.10
C VAL A 489 -23.31 4.26 -0.18
N GLN A 490 -23.06 3.44 0.84
CA GLN A 490 -22.95 1.98 0.68
C GLN A 490 -24.29 1.37 0.22
N GLU A 491 -25.41 1.84 0.77
CA GLU A 491 -26.76 1.40 0.39
C GLU A 491 -27.10 1.78 -1.07
N ALA A 492 -26.69 2.97 -1.52
CA ALA A 492 -26.86 3.40 -2.91
C ALA A 492 -25.96 2.61 -3.87
N TYR A 493 -24.71 2.38 -3.46
CA TYR A 493 -23.72 1.63 -4.25
C TYR A 493 -24.21 0.22 -4.62
N VAL A 494 -24.77 -0.54 -3.68
CA VAL A 494 -25.24 -1.91 -3.98
C VAL A 494 -26.43 -1.96 -4.93
N GLN A 495 -27.11 -0.84 -5.16
CA GLN A 495 -28.13 -0.71 -6.20
C GLN A 495 -27.52 -0.39 -7.57
N HIS A 496 -26.38 0.32 -7.62
CA HIS A 496 -25.73 0.80 -8.83
C HIS A 496 -24.21 0.54 -8.79
N PRO A 497 -23.76 -0.72 -8.72
CA PRO A 497 -22.35 -1.02 -8.55
C PRO A 497 -21.53 -0.61 -9.78
N THR A 498 -20.37 -0.02 -9.52
CA THR A 498 -19.36 0.36 -10.53
C THR A 498 -18.19 -0.63 -10.57
N HIS A 499 -18.02 -1.37 -9.48
CA HIS A 499 -16.98 -2.37 -9.28
C HIS A 499 -17.60 -3.70 -8.85
N VAL A 500 -16.77 -4.76 -8.87
CA VAL A 500 -17.02 -5.99 -8.13
C VAL A 500 -15.94 -6.11 -7.07
N PHE A 501 -16.22 -5.61 -5.85
CA PHE A 501 -15.32 -5.82 -4.71
C PHE A 501 -15.31 -7.29 -4.34
N LEU A 502 -14.12 -7.83 -4.08
CA LEU A 502 -13.88 -9.26 -3.84
C LEU A 502 -13.63 -9.55 -2.36
N ALA A 503 -12.59 -8.94 -1.80
CA ALA A 503 -12.18 -9.17 -0.42
C ALA A 503 -11.43 -7.96 0.16
N PHE A 504 -11.43 -7.84 1.49
CA PHE A 504 -10.39 -7.16 2.25
C PHE A 504 -9.31 -8.17 2.56
N VAL A 505 -8.06 -7.79 2.31
CA VAL A 505 -6.88 -8.66 2.48
C VAL A 505 -6.27 -8.39 3.85
N GLU A 506 -5.95 -9.44 4.62
CA GLU A 506 -5.04 -9.32 5.75
C GLU A 506 -3.61 -9.45 5.24
N HIS A 507 -2.71 -8.56 5.65
CA HIS A 507 -1.30 -8.72 5.35
C HIS A 507 -0.70 -9.78 6.29
N THR A 508 0.03 -10.72 5.73
CA THR A 508 0.58 -11.85 6.48
C THR A 508 2.08 -11.72 6.63
N TYR A 509 2.51 -11.57 7.88
CA TYR A 509 3.91 -11.44 8.26
C TYR A 509 4.42 -12.77 8.81
N VAL A 510 5.61 -13.16 8.39
CA VAL A 510 6.35 -14.28 8.98
C VAL A 510 7.49 -13.71 9.79
N THR A 511 7.50 -13.98 11.10
CA THR A 511 8.48 -13.45 12.04
C THR A 511 9.13 -14.59 12.81
N ARG A 512 10.32 -14.37 13.36
CA ARG A 512 10.83 -15.24 14.41
C ARG A 512 9.92 -15.18 15.62
N ASP A 513 9.67 -16.32 16.23
CA ASP A 513 8.85 -16.43 17.43
C ASP A 513 9.58 -15.79 18.62
N ASP A 514 8.88 -14.91 19.34
CA ASP A 514 9.43 -14.22 20.52
C ASP A 514 9.63 -15.16 21.70
N ASP A 515 8.89 -16.28 21.78
CA ASP A 515 9.11 -17.35 22.75
C ASP A 515 10.48 -18.04 22.57
N ALA A 516 11.11 -17.88 21.39
CA ALA A 516 12.47 -18.33 21.13
C ALA A 516 13.57 -17.42 21.73
N GLY A 517 13.23 -16.36 22.48
CA GLY A 517 14.16 -15.64 23.33
C GLY A 517 14.63 -14.27 22.81
N THR A 518 13.94 -13.63 21.86
CA THR A 518 14.27 -12.23 21.50
C THR A 518 13.91 -11.27 22.64
N GLY A 519 12.86 -11.58 23.41
CA GLY A 519 12.46 -10.84 24.61
C GLY A 519 11.93 -9.43 24.33
N TRP A 520 11.54 -9.13 23.07
CA TRP A 520 11.00 -7.85 22.70
C TRP A 520 9.48 -7.77 22.96
N ASP A 521 9.06 -6.78 23.74
CA ASP A 521 7.66 -6.34 23.78
C ASP A 521 7.43 -5.40 22.57
N ARG A 522 6.72 -5.91 21.57
CA ARG A 522 6.44 -5.18 20.31
C ARG A 522 5.22 -4.27 20.41
N GLY A 523 4.45 -4.38 21.49
CA GLY A 523 3.19 -3.66 21.63
C GLY A 523 2.09 -4.17 20.70
N PRO A 524 0.91 -3.53 20.72
CA PRO A 524 -0.20 -3.90 19.85
C PRO A 524 0.05 -3.47 18.39
N LEU A 525 -0.59 -4.18 17.47
CA LEU A 525 -0.63 -3.87 16.05
C LEU A 525 -1.43 -2.59 15.76
N VAL A 526 -1.43 -2.17 14.53
CA VAL A 526 -2.26 -1.09 13.99
C VAL A 526 -2.95 -1.58 12.73
N LEU A 527 -4.16 -1.08 12.45
CA LEU A 527 -4.81 -1.32 11.16
C LEU A 527 -3.94 -0.77 10.03
N GLU A 528 -3.68 -1.57 9.03
CA GLU A 528 -2.78 -1.20 7.94
C GLU A 528 -3.50 -0.61 6.74
N PRO A 529 -2.81 0.29 6.00
CA PRO A 529 -3.25 0.73 4.69
C PRO A 529 -3.04 -0.35 3.63
N HIS A 530 -3.40 -0.04 2.38
CA HIS A 530 -3.05 -0.85 1.21
C HIS A 530 -1.53 -1.01 1.04
N ALA A 531 -0.78 0.07 1.21
CA ALA A 531 0.67 0.01 1.21
C ALA A 531 1.16 -0.83 2.40
N HIS A 532 1.97 -1.83 2.10
CA HIS A 532 2.51 -2.75 3.09
C HIS A 532 4.03 -2.89 2.90
N GLY A 533 4.65 -3.69 3.72
CA GLY A 533 6.09 -3.91 3.74
C GLY A 533 6.59 -3.97 5.18
N VAL A 534 7.89 -4.07 5.35
CA VAL A 534 8.48 -4.23 6.67
C VAL A 534 8.52 -2.95 7.54
N SER A 535 7.99 -1.84 7.05
CA SER A 535 7.67 -0.67 7.88
C SER A 535 6.36 -0.82 8.65
N TRP A 536 5.56 -1.83 8.31
CA TRP A 536 4.26 -2.15 8.88
C TRP A 536 4.28 -3.47 9.66
N GLY A 537 3.14 -4.00 9.99
CA GLY A 537 2.98 -5.24 10.72
C GLY A 537 3.62 -5.23 12.10
N PRO A 538 4.32 -6.29 12.46
CA PRO A 538 4.98 -6.40 13.74
C PRO A 538 6.05 -5.32 13.98
N TRP A 539 6.54 -4.67 12.92
CA TRP A 539 7.67 -3.71 12.96
C TRP A 539 7.25 -2.24 12.83
N TRP A 540 5.95 -1.96 12.68
CA TRP A 540 5.44 -0.60 12.48
C TRP A 540 5.92 0.42 13.53
N HIS A 541 6.23 -0.05 14.74
CA HIS A 541 6.68 0.77 15.86
C HIS A 541 7.97 0.22 16.49
N VAL A 542 8.91 -0.27 15.68
CA VAL A 542 10.17 -0.86 16.15
C VAL A 542 10.97 0.06 17.08
N ALA A 543 10.88 1.37 16.89
CA ALA A 543 11.48 2.36 17.79
C ALA A 543 10.92 2.33 19.22
N GLY A 544 9.70 1.88 19.39
CA GLY A 544 9.00 1.75 20.64
C GLY A 544 9.23 0.43 21.38
N TRP A 545 9.87 -0.55 20.75
CA TRP A 545 10.08 -1.86 21.36
C TRP A 545 10.89 -1.77 22.64
N ARG A 546 10.54 -2.60 23.64
CA ARG A 546 11.19 -2.63 24.96
C ARG A 546 11.50 -4.09 25.32
N ARG A 547 12.56 -4.26 26.13
CA ARG A 547 12.94 -5.55 26.75
C ARG A 547 12.61 -5.56 28.22
#